data_96208d1a6c92f92e2b14aa44977cc0fe
#
_entry.id   96208d1a6c92f92e2b14aa44977cc0fe
#
_cell.length_a   1.000
_cell.length_b   1.000
_cell.length_c   1.000
_cell.angle_alpha   90.00
_cell.angle_beta   90.00
_cell.angle_gamma   90.00
#
_symmetry.space_group_name_H-M   'P 1'
#
loop_
_entity.id
_entity.type
_entity.pdbx_description
1 polymer ?
#
loop_
_entity_poly.entity_id
_entity_poly.type
_entity_poly.pdbx_seq_one_letter_code
_entity_poly.pdbx_strand_id
1 'polypeptide(L)'
;MSSGFFQTFRDVVMLGGVRTPLVDYCGALGHISPTDLGIKAARESIKRAGMIGADIGSVLAGNMAPGDFDQFMFPRHVGLYAGVPVQVPALMTQRICGTGFELFRQAGEQIELGLTQTALLVGAESMTRNPIAAFDHRTGFKLGAAVGFKDFMWEALQDSAPGINMIQTAENLAKKYGISRQEVDAFASSSFAKAVAAQDSGFLAGEITPVISETFEAAGYNARSIRLQGKLTEVARDSHPRLSPIEVLAKLRAVHEGGVQTGGNSSALVDAAAACVVTCGSYARERGLPVMARVAAASVVGVPPEIMGIGPAPAIRLLLERSGLQLGDIARFEINEAQGAQTLAVAKELGLDLDRLNVNGGAIALGHPLAATGVRLTVTLARELERSGKRWGISSACVGGGQGIALLIENLRAA
;
A
#
# COMPACT_ATOMS: atom_id res chain seq x y z
N MET A 1 5.78 -21.54 19.31
CA MET A 1 4.81 -21.12 18.27
C MET A 1 4.89 -19.61 18.18
N SER A 2 5.11 -19.09 16.99
CA SER A 2 5.04 -17.63 16.75
C SER A 2 3.65 -17.13 17.13
N SER A 3 3.58 -16.14 18.02
CA SER A 3 2.31 -15.51 18.41
C SER A 3 1.86 -14.57 17.31
N GLY A 4 0.58 -14.63 16.91
CA GLY A 4 0.02 -13.78 15.88
C GLY A 4 -1.30 -14.33 15.34
N PHE A 5 -1.94 -13.56 14.46
CA PHE A 5 -3.11 -14.03 13.71
C PHE A 5 -2.64 -14.70 12.42
N PHE A 6 -3.26 -15.83 12.12
CA PHE A 6 -3.09 -16.53 10.85
C PHE A 6 -4.46 -17.01 10.37
N GLN A 7 -4.71 -16.84 9.08
CA GLN A 7 -5.94 -17.27 8.44
C GLN A 7 -5.66 -17.78 7.03
N THR A 8 -6.27 -18.90 6.68
CA THR A 8 -6.31 -19.42 5.30
C THR A 8 -7.65 -19.09 4.65
N PHE A 9 -7.62 -18.93 3.34
CA PHE A 9 -8.79 -18.72 2.52
C PHE A 9 -8.87 -19.82 1.46
N ARG A 10 -10.03 -20.50 1.40
CA ARG A 10 -10.21 -21.67 0.53
C ARG A 10 -10.44 -21.30 -0.91
N ASP A 11 -11.33 -20.35 -1.14
CA ASP A 11 -11.80 -19.98 -2.50
C ASP A 11 -11.98 -18.46 -2.63
N VAL A 12 -10.96 -17.70 -2.22
CA VAL A 12 -10.96 -16.23 -2.30
C VAL A 12 -10.03 -15.80 -3.41
N VAL A 13 -10.56 -15.10 -4.41
CA VAL A 13 -9.81 -14.65 -5.59
C VAL A 13 -9.89 -13.15 -5.77
N MET A 14 -8.85 -12.57 -6.37
CA MET A 14 -8.74 -11.15 -6.67
C MET A 14 -8.89 -10.87 -8.16
N LEU A 15 -9.55 -9.76 -8.48
CA LEU A 15 -9.89 -9.32 -9.83
C LEU A 15 -9.67 -7.81 -9.98
N GLY A 16 -9.46 -7.36 -11.20
CA GLY A 16 -9.52 -5.95 -11.55
C GLY A 16 -8.56 -5.04 -10.76
N GLY A 17 -7.46 -5.58 -10.27
CA GLY A 17 -6.47 -4.81 -9.52
C GLY A 17 -5.92 -3.65 -10.33
N VAL A 18 -5.93 -2.43 -9.74
CA VAL A 18 -5.54 -1.20 -10.41
C VAL A 18 -5.08 -0.16 -9.40
N ARG A 19 -4.31 0.82 -9.86
CA ARG A 19 -3.94 2.01 -9.09
C ARG A 19 -3.93 3.26 -9.95
N THR A 20 -3.99 4.42 -9.34
CA THR A 20 -3.58 5.67 -9.97
C THR A 20 -2.06 5.73 -10.11
N PRO A 21 -1.48 6.66 -10.89
CA PRO A 21 -0.07 6.97 -10.76
C PRO A 21 0.29 7.32 -9.31
N LEU A 22 1.50 6.97 -8.91
CA LEU A 22 2.13 7.39 -7.66
C LEU A 22 2.84 8.72 -7.95
N VAL A 23 2.32 9.81 -7.39
CA VAL A 23 2.80 11.15 -7.69
C VAL A 23 3.40 11.79 -6.45
N ASP A 24 4.60 12.33 -6.60
CA ASP A 24 5.36 12.95 -5.52
C ASP A 24 4.53 13.97 -4.73
N TYR A 25 4.84 14.05 -3.44
CA TYR A 25 4.35 15.05 -2.52
C TYR A 25 4.41 16.47 -3.13
N CYS A 26 3.33 17.21 -3.02
CA CYS A 26 3.12 18.52 -3.66
C CYS A 26 3.18 18.49 -5.21
N GLY A 27 3.01 17.31 -5.82
CA GLY A 27 2.99 17.13 -7.26
C GLY A 27 1.61 17.32 -7.90
N ALA A 28 1.45 16.78 -9.10
CA ALA A 28 0.26 16.97 -9.95
C ALA A 28 -1.07 16.50 -9.33
N LEU A 29 -1.05 15.59 -8.36
CA LEU A 29 -2.24 15.09 -7.65
C LEU A 29 -2.49 15.80 -6.30
N GLY A 30 -1.62 16.69 -5.86
CA GLY A 30 -1.66 17.30 -4.52
C GLY A 30 -2.92 18.10 -4.18
N HIS A 31 -3.74 18.45 -5.16
CA HIS A 31 -5.02 19.16 -4.97
C HIS A 31 -6.25 18.25 -5.04
N ILE A 32 -6.04 16.97 -5.30
CA ILE A 32 -7.13 15.99 -5.46
C ILE A 32 -7.33 15.26 -4.14
N SER A 33 -8.59 15.14 -3.71
CA SER A 33 -8.89 14.44 -2.46
C SER A 33 -8.62 12.93 -2.58
N PRO A 34 -8.23 12.26 -1.48
CA PRO A 34 -8.10 10.80 -1.48
C PRO A 34 -9.42 10.12 -1.83
N THR A 35 -10.57 10.73 -1.50
CA THR A 35 -11.89 10.21 -1.86
C THR A 35 -12.08 10.19 -3.38
N ASP A 36 -11.71 11.26 -4.09
CA ASP A 36 -11.87 11.34 -5.55
C ASP A 36 -10.89 10.39 -6.28
N LEU A 37 -9.65 10.28 -5.81
CA LEU A 37 -8.70 9.29 -6.31
C LEU A 37 -9.21 7.85 -6.05
N GLY A 38 -9.79 7.59 -4.87
CA GLY A 38 -10.40 6.32 -4.52
C GLY A 38 -11.58 5.96 -5.41
N ILE A 39 -12.45 6.91 -5.73
CA ILE A 39 -13.58 6.72 -6.67
C ILE A 39 -13.05 6.34 -8.06
N LYS A 40 -12.03 7.06 -8.54
CA LYS A 40 -11.38 6.76 -9.83
C LYS A 40 -10.87 5.33 -9.88
N ALA A 41 -10.09 4.93 -8.88
CA ALA A 41 -9.54 3.57 -8.79
C ALA A 41 -10.65 2.51 -8.65
N ALA A 42 -11.68 2.77 -7.83
CA ALA A 42 -12.81 1.87 -7.61
C ALA A 42 -13.59 1.58 -8.90
N ARG A 43 -13.95 2.64 -9.64
CA ARG A 43 -14.66 2.50 -10.93
C ARG A 43 -13.87 1.67 -11.93
N GLU A 44 -12.59 1.94 -12.07
CA GLU A 44 -11.74 1.19 -12.99
C GLU A 44 -11.53 -0.25 -12.53
N SER A 45 -11.40 -0.50 -11.22
CA SER A 45 -11.27 -1.85 -10.66
C SER A 45 -12.50 -2.70 -10.98
N ILE A 46 -13.70 -2.19 -10.71
CA ILE A 46 -14.98 -2.88 -11.02
C ILE A 46 -15.06 -3.18 -12.51
N LYS A 47 -14.74 -2.20 -13.35
CA LYS A 47 -14.73 -2.37 -14.82
C LYS A 47 -13.74 -3.46 -15.27
N ARG A 48 -12.49 -3.44 -14.76
CA ARG A 48 -11.47 -4.45 -15.11
C ARG A 48 -11.83 -5.84 -14.56
N ALA A 49 -12.60 -5.90 -13.48
CA ALA A 49 -13.15 -7.16 -12.96
C ALA A 49 -14.25 -7.76 -13.84
N GLY A 50 -14.71 -7.05 -14.88
CA GLY A 50 -15.85 -7.47 -15.71
C GLY A 50 -17.19 -7.38 -14.97
N MET A 51 -17.30 -6.48 -13.98
CA MET A 51 -18.44 -6.33 -13.08
C MET A 51 -19.04 -4.93 -13.19
N ILE A 52 -20.18 -4.75 -12.54
CA ILE A 52 -20.83 -3.46 -12.31
C ILE A 52 -20.95 -3.19 -10.81
N GLY A 53 -21.20 -1.93 -10.43
CA GLY A 53 -21.34 -1.58 -9.00
C GLY A 53 -22.38 -2.41 -8.26
N ALA A 54 -23.46 -2.81 -8.94
CA ALA A 54 -24.53 -3.65 -8.37
C ALA A 54 -24.07 -5.08 -7.99
N ASP A 55 -22.94 -5.55 -8.50
CA ASP A 55 -22.39 -6.86 -8.14
C ASP A 55 -21.59 -6.83 -6.82
N ILE A 56 -21.32 -5.65 -6.27
CA ILE A 56 -20.53 -5.49 -5.05
C ILE A 56 -21.43 -5.62 -3.83
N GLY A 57 -21.07 -6.56 -2.93
CA GLY A 57 -21.82 -6.83 -1.70
C GLY A 57 -21.21 -6.23 -0.43
N SER A 58 -19.95 -5.73 -0.49
CA SER A 58 -19.29 -5.05 0.63
C SER A 58 -18.26 -4.06 0.11
N VAL A 59 -18.06 -2.93 0.80
CA VAL A 59 -17.00 -1.96 0.50
C VAL A 59 -16.08 -1.85 1.70
N LEU A 60 -14.82 -2.23 1.52
CA LEU A 60 -13.77 -2.09 2.52
C LEU A 60 -12.74 -1.08 2.00
N ALA A 61 -12.61 0.04 2.69
CA ALA A 61 -11.67 1.04 2.23
C ALA A 61 -10.83 1.60 3.39
N GLY A 62 -9.64 2.08 3.07
CA GLY A 62 -8.69 2.59 4.03
C GLY A 62 -8.05 3.89 3.58
N ASN A 63 -7.87 4.76 4.55
CA ASN A 63 -7.02 5.93 4.49
C ASN A 63 -6.34 6.04 5.85
N MET A 64 -5.05 6.31 5.90
CA MET A 64 -4.31 6.31 7.15
C MET A 64 -4.30 7.70 7.81
N ALA A 65 -3.97 8.72 7.06
CA ALA A 65 -3.94 10.09 7.57
C ALA A 65 -4.97 10.96 6.85
N PRO A 66 -5.73 11.81 7.60
CA PRO A 66 -6.82 12.57 7.00
C PRO A 66 -6.31 13.55 5.94
N GLY A 67 -6.61 13.26 4.69
CA GLY A 67 -6.26 14.09 3.53
C GLY A 67 -7.41 15.01 3.06
N ASP A 68 -8.57 14.98 3.72
CA ASP A 68 -9.68 15.87 3.45
C ASP A 68 -10.66 15.93 4.64
N PHE A 69 -11.56 16.93 4.64
CA PHE A 69 -12.55 17.13 5.70
C PHE A 69 -13.72 16.12 5.65
N ASP A 70 -14.02 15.52 4.49
CA ASP A 70 -15.11 14.54 4.31
C ASP A 70 -14.67 13.08 4.42
N GLN A 71 -13.43 12.84 4.82
CA GLN A 71 -12.80 11.53 4.83
C GLN A 71 -13.44 10.53 5.80
N PHE A 72 -14.14 11.00 6.81
CA PHE A 72 -14.91 10.14 7.73
C PHE A 72 -15.92 9.24 7.00
N MET A 73 -16.41 9.68 5.84
CA MET A 73 -17.36 8.96 4.99
C MET A 73 -16.68 8.28 3.78
N PHE A 74 -15.35 8.24 3.74
CA PHE A 74 -14.54 7.79 2.61
C PHE A 74 -15.02 6.46 2.00
N PRO A 75 -15.17 5.34 2.76
CA PRO A 75 -15.58 4.07 2.16
C PRO A 75 -16.98 4.15 1.55
N ARG A 76 -17.87 4.86 2.24
CA ARG A 76 -19.25 5.00 1.79
C ARG A 76 -19.33 5.84 0.52
N HIS A 77 -18.63 6.97 0.46
CA HIS A 77 -18.60 7.83 -0.72
C HIS A 77 -17.97 7.09 -1.91
N VAL A 78 -16.84 6.41 -1.71
CA VAL A 78 -16.21 5.61 -2.78
C VAL A 78 -17.19 4.61 -3.37
N GLY A 79 -17.90 3.83 -2.53
CA GLY A 79 -18.88 2.87 -2.99
C GLY A 79 -20.03 3.53 -3.78
N LEU A 80 -20.66 4.55 -3.22
CA LEU A 80 -21.79 5.24 -3.86
C LEU A 80 -21.44 5.81 -5.23
N TYR A 81 -20.30 6.50 -5.33
CA TYR A 81 -19.85 7.08 -6.60
C TYR A 81 -19.23 6.05 -7.56
N ALA A 82 -18.91 4.84 -7.08
CA ALA A 82 -18.58 3.71 -7.95
C ALA A 82 -19.80 2.90 -8.41
N GLY A 83 -21.02 3.34 -8.06
CA GLY A 83 -22.27 2.71 -8.47
C GLY A 83 -22.69 1.52 -7.59
N VAL A 84 -22.08 1.37 -6.42
CA VAL A 84 -22.49 0.34 -5.45
C VAL A 84 -23.85 0.72 -4.84
N PRO A 85 -24.81 -0.22 -4.73
CA PRO A 85 -26.15 0.06 -4.21
C PRO A 85 -26.13 0.65 -2.80
N VAL A 86 -27.10 1.51 -2.50
CA VAL A 86 -27.20 2.20 -1.19
C VAL A 86 -27.40 1.22 -0.02
N GLN A 87 -27.88 0.02 -0.26
CA GLN A 87 -28.07 -1.01 0.75
C GLN A 87 -26.77 -1.70 1.18
N VAL A 88 -25.73 -1.61 0.35
CA VAL A 88 -24.43 -2.26 0.62
C VAL A 88 -23.68 -1.50 1.70
N PRO A 89 -23.25 -2.16 2.79
CA PRO A 89 -22.49 -1.52 3.85
C PRO A 89 -21.06 -1.19 3.40
N ALA A 90 -20.46 -0.18 4.06
CA ALA A 90 -19.09 0.21 3.85
C ALA A 90 -18.36 0.39 5.18
N LEU A 91 -17.12 -0.07 5.26
CA LEU A 91 -16.29 0.00 6.47
C LEU A 91 -14.96 0.67 6.17
N MET A 92 -14.57 1.62 7.01
CA MET A 92 -13.20 2.14 7.03
C MET A 92 -12.33 1.27 7.92
N THR A 93 -11.21 0.83 7.37
CA THR A 93 -10.19 0.06 8.08
C THR A 93 -8.88 0.84 8.08
N GLN A 94 -8.18 0.84 9.21
CA GLN A 94 -6.84 1.41 9.31
C GLN A 94 -5.93 0.45 10.08
N ARG A 95 -4.81 0.10 9.47
CA ARG A 95 -3.65 -0.59 10.06
C ARG A 95 -2.37 0.10 9.59
N ILE A 96 -2.33 1.43 9.63
CA ILE A 96 -1.19 2.25 9.21
C ILE A 96 -0.66 1.79 7.84
N CYS A 97 0.64 1.48 7.70
CA CYS A 97 1.26 0.98 6.46
C CYS A 97 0.69 -0.37 5.98
N GLY A 98 0.07 -1.14 6.88
CA GLY A 98 -0.55 -2.43 6.59
C GLY A 98 -2.01 -2.37 6.15
N THR A 99 -2.60 -1.18 6.06
CA THR A 99 -4.04 -0.99 5.77
C THR A 99 -4.49 -1.74 4.53
N GLY A 100 -3.81 -1.57 3.39
CA GLY A 100 -4.21 -2.23 2.14
C GLY A 100 -4.17 -3.76 2.20
N PHE A 101 -3.26 -4.36 2.96
CA PHE A 101 -3.22 -5.81 3.19
C PHE A 101 -4.37 -6.26 4.09
N GLU A 102 -4.70 -5.46 5.12
CA GLU A 102 -5.81 -5.72 6.04
C GLU A 102 -7.15 -5.75 5.32
N LEU A 103 -7.32 -4.94 4.25
CA LEU A 103 -8.51 -4.98 3.42
C LEU A 103 -8.71 -6.37 2.78
N PHE A 104 -7.65 -6.98 2.24
CA PHE A 104 -7.71 -8.35 1.70
C PHE A 104 -8.04 -9.38 2.77
N ARG A 105 -7.44 -9.27 3.97
CA ARG A 105 -7.70 -10.17 5.08
C ARG A 105 -9.17 -10.12 5.50
N GLN A 106 -9.72 -8.93 5.69
CA GLN A 106 -11.12 -8.74 6.08
C GLN A 106 -12.09 -9.16 4.99
N ALA A 107 -11.79 -8.89 3.71
CA ALA A 107 -12.62 -9.37 2.60
C ALA A 107 -12.64 -10.90 2.55
N GLY A 108 -11.47 -11.53 2.70
CA GLY A 108 -11.38 -12.99 2.78
C GLY A 108 -12.21 -13.57 3.94
N GLU A 109 -12.15 -12.96 5.13
CA GLU A 109 -13.01 -13.35 6.26
C GLU A 109 -14.49 -13.22 5.95
N GLN A 110 -14.92 -12.10 5.39
CA GLN A 110 -16.33 -11.88 5.06
C GLN A 110 -16.83 -12.91 4.04
N ILE A 111 -16.01 -13.26 3.05
CA ILE A 111 -16.34 -14.26 2.02
C ILE A 111 -16.39 -15.67 2.63
N GLU A 112 -15.38 -16.07 3.41
CA GLU A 112 -15.35 -17.41 4.05
C GLU A 112 -16.50 -17.61 5.05
N LEU A 113 -16.94 -16.55 5.71
CA LEU A 113 -18.11 -16.58 6.61
C LEU A 113 -19.45 -16.47 5.88
N GLY A 114 -19.46 -16.33 4.55
CA GLY A 114 -20.67 -16.20 3.76
C GLY A 114 -21.43 -14.87 3.96
N LEU A 115 -20.79 -13.85 4.52
CA LEU A 115 -21.41 -12.54 4.73
C LEU A 115 -21.58 -11.75 3.43
N THR A 116 -20.68 -11.99 2.48
CA THR A 116 -20.75 -11.46 1.12
C THR A 116 -20.08 -12.40 0.13
N GLN A 117 -20.45 -12.32 -1.14
CA GLN A 117 -19.74 -13.01 -2.22
C GLN A 117 -18.65 -12.15 -2.86
N THR A 118 -18.76 -10.82 -2.72
CA THR A 118 -17.90 -9.84 -3.42
C THR A 118 -17.61 -8.66 -2.51
N ALA A 119 -16.38 -8.21 -2.52
CA ALA A 119 -15.94 -7.02 -1.80
C ALA A 119 -15.10 -6.12 -2.70
N LEU A 120 -15.38 -4.82 -2.66
CA LEU A 120 -14.54 -3.79 -3.26
C LEU A 120 -13.55 -3.29 -2.21
N LEU A 121 -12.25 -3.41 -2.52
CA LEU A 121 -11.16 -2.91 -1.68
C LEU A 121 -10.59 -1.63 -2.26
N VAL A 122 -10.45 -0.59 -1.45
CA VAL A 122 -9.86 0.69 -1.88
C VAL A 122 -8.94 1.25 -0.80
N GLY A 123 -7.66 1.41 -1.14
CA GLY A 123 -6.73 2.21 -0.34
C GLY A 123 -6.44 3.52 -1.06
N ALA A 124 -6.55 4.65 -0.38
CA ALA A 124 -6.19 5.94 -0.95
C ALA A 124 -5.48 6.81 0.08
N GLU A 125 -4.48 7.54 -0.38
CA GLU A 125 -3.72 8.46 0.46
C GLU A 125 -3.40 9.72 -0.33
N SER A 126 -3.60 10.88 0.28
CA SER A 126 -3.07 12.14 -0.19
C SER A 126 -2.20 12.73 0.92
N MET A 127 -0.90 12.45 0.84
CA MET A 127 0.06 12.92 1.84
C MET A 127 0.23 14.44 1.75
N THR A 128 0.05 15.00 0.55
CA THR A 128 0.09 16.45 0.30
C THR A 128 -1.03 17.19 1.04
N ARG A 129 -2.21 16.57 1.20
CA ARG A 129 -3.39 17.23 1.79
C ARG A 129 -3.52 17.01 3.29
N ASN A 130 -2.55 16.38 3.94
CA ASN A 130 -2.60 16.22 5.38
C ASN A 130 -2.62 17.60 6.06
N PRO A 131 -3.52 17.83 7.02
CA PRO A 131 -3.71 19.16 7.60
C PRO A 131 -2.62 19.53 8.60
N ILE A 132 -2.45 20.82 8.81
CA ILE A 132 -1.83 21.37 10.01
C ILE A 132 -2.96 21.70 10.98
N ALA A 133 -2.94 21.20 12.21
CA ALA A 133 -4.01 21.35 13.18
C ALA A 133 -3.54 21.72 14.58
N ALA A 134 -4.41 22.44 15.31
CA ALA A 134 -4.27 22.66 16.75
C ALA A 134 -5.35 21.86 17.50
N PHE A 135 -4.98 21.17 18.58
CA PHE A 135 -5.84 20.21 19.28
C PHE A 135 -6.56 20.79 20.49
N ASP A 136 -6.07 21.86 21.09
CA ASP A 136 -6.48 22.41 22.37
C ASP A 136 -7.18 23.79 22.29
N HIS A 137 -7.58 24.20 21.09
CA HIS A 137 -8.18 25.53 20.86
C HIS A 137 -9.66 25.64 21.23
N ARG A 138 -10.41 24.53 21.36
CA ARG A 138 -11.86 24.58 21.64
C ARG A 138 -12.20 25.18 23.03
N THR A 139 -11.25 25.13 23.96
CA THR A 139 -11.39 25.81 25.27
C THR A 139 -10.92 27.26 25.26
N GLY A 140 -10.56 27.77 24.08
CA GLY A 140 -10.05 29.13 23.86
C GLY A 140 -8.53 29.21 23.99
N PHE A 141 -7.98 30.33 23.52
CA PHE A 141 -6.55 30.63 23.59
C PHE A 141 -6.27 31.55 24.79
N LYS A 142 -5.25 31.24 25.57
CA LYS A 142 -4.76 32.16 26.60
C LYS A 142 -4.01 33.32 25.95
N LEU A 143 -4.26 34.53 26.41
CA LEU A 143 -3.55 35.72 25.92
C LEU A 143 -2.05 35.55 26.07
N GLY A 144 -1.32 35.77 24.96
CA GLY A 144 0.14 35.62 24.90
C GLY A 144 0.69 34.21 24.84
N ALA A 145 -0.17 33.18 24.87
CA ALA A 145 0.28 31.81 24.68
C ALA A 145 0.51 31.48 23.20
N ALA A 146 1.56 30.73 22.89
CA ALA A 146 1.78 30.22 21.55
C ALA A 146 0.72 29.18 21.19
N VAL A 147 0.24 29.17 19.94
CA VAL A 147 -0.63 28.12 19.42
C VAL A 147 0.23 26.96 18.93
N GLY A 148 0.05 25.79 19.55
CA GLY A 148 0.76 24.56 19.18
C GLY A 148 0.15 23.91 17.95
N PHE A 149 0.60 24.30 16.75
CA PHE A 149 0.23 23.60 15.52
C PHE A 149 1.01 22.31 15.36
N LYS A 150 0.33 21.24 14.92
CA LYS A 150 0.89 19.93 14.57
C LYS A 150 0.72 19.69 13.07
N ASP A 151 1.80 19.31 12.40
CA ASP A 151 1.77 18.81 11.03
C ASP A 151 1.37 17.33 11.07
N PHE A 152 0.17 17.02 10.58
CA PHE A 152 -0.36 15.64 10.62
C PHE A 152 0.50 14.66 9.83
N MET A 153 1.11 15.10 8.73
CA MET A 153 2.01 14.24 7.97
C MET A 153 3.24 13.84 8.80
N TRP A 154 3.81 14.82 9.50
CA TRP A 154 4.95 14.57 10.38
C TRP A 154 4.58 13.74 11.60
N GLU A 155 3.46 14.05 12.26
CA GLU A 155 2.97 13.29 13.42
C GLU A 155 2.64 11.83 13.06
N ALA A 156 2.15 11.58 11.84
CA ALA A 156 1.90 10.23 11.34
C ALA A 156 3.16 9.36 11.22
N LEU A 157 4.34 9.97 11.15
CA LEU A 157 5.64 9.31 11.10
C LEU A 157 6.31 9.19 12.47
N GLN A 158 5.65 9.65 13.55
CA GLN A 158 6.13 9.55 14.93
C GLN A 158 5.41 8.42 15.65
N ASP A 159 6.17 7.63 16.40
CA ASP A 159 5.60 6.70 17.39
C ASP A 159 5.80 7.30 18.77
N SER A 160 4.72 7.75 19.38
CA SER A 160 4.76 8.43 20.67
C SER A 160 5.04 7.49 21.85
N ALA A 161 4.87 6.17 21.68
CA ALA A 161 5.12 5.22 22.74
C ALA A 161 6.63 5.06 23.02
N PRO A 162 7.48 4.72 22.03
CA PRO A 162 8.94 4.74 22.20
C PRO A 162 9.54 6.15 22.04
N GLY A 163 8.79 7.17 21.61
CA GLY A 163 9.26 8.53 21.43
C GLY A 163 10.23 8.71 20.25
N ILE A 164 10.10 7.90 19.20
CA ILE A 164 10.99 7.93 18.03
C ILE A 164 10.20 7.97 16.72
N ASN A 165 10.83 8.44 15.65
CA ASN A 165 10.24 8.44 14.32
C ASN A 165 10.54 7.14 13.54
N MET A 166 9.85 6.98 12.40
CA MET A 166 10.00 5.79 11.56
C MET A 166 11.43 5.60 11.02
N ILE A 167 12.16 6.69 10.77
CA ILE A 167 13.55 6.62 10.32
C ILE A 167 14.45 6.09 11.44
N GLN A 168 14.24 6.52 12.68
CA GLN A 168 15.00 6.02 13.83
C GLN A 168 14.78 4.52 14.05
N THR A 169 13.58 3.99 13.78
CA THR A 169 13.35 2.54 13.85
C THR A 169 14.22 1.77 12.85
N ALA A 170 14.41 2.33 11.64
CA ALA A 170 15.29 1.74 10.63
C ALA A 170 16.77 1.86 10.99
N GLU A 171 17.20 2.98 11.62
CA GLU A 171 18.55 3.12 12.18
C GLU A 171 18.83 2.08 13.27
N ASN A 172 17.85 1.79 14.14
CA ASN A 172 17.95 0.73 15.13
C ASN A 172 18.16 -0.66 14.50
N LEU A 173 17.47 -0.92 13.40
CA LEU A 173 17.67 -2.15 12.62
C LEU A 173 19.03 -2.18 11.93
N ALA A 174 19.47 -1.08 11.33
CA ALA A 174 20.80 -0.99 10.73
C ALA A 174 21.89 -1.34 11.76
N LYS A 175 21.81 -0.77 12.95
CA LYS A 175 22.73 -1.06 14.06
C LYS A 175 22.65 -2.53 14.48
N LYS A 176 21.44 -3.07 14.67
CA LYS A 176 21.22 -4.44 15.13
C LYS A 176 21.75 -5.49 14.15
N TYR A 177 21.60 -5.26 12.84
CA TYR A 177 21.97 -6.21 11.78
C TYR A 177 23.29 -5.88 11.11
N GLY A 178 24.03 -4.87 11.58
CA GLY A 178 25.31 -4.45 11.02
C GLY A 178 25.19 -4.03 9.54
N ILE A 179 24.15 -3.24 9.21
CA ILE A 179 23.88 -2.78 7.85
C ILE A 179 24.55 -1.42 7.67
N SER A 180 25.45 -1.32 6.69
CA SER A 180 26.18 -0.12 6.38
C SER A 180 25.39 0.84 5.47
N ARG A 181 25.77 2.11 5.46
CA ARG A 181 25.25 3.11 4.54
C ARG A 181 25.41 2.70 3.07
N GLN A 182 26.54 2.10 2.73
CA GLN A 182 26.83 1.64 1.37
C GLN A 182 25.86 0.53 0.93
N GLU A 183 25.56 -0.42 1.79
CA GLU A 183 24.56 -1.48 1.51
C GLU A 183 23.18 -0.86 1.28
N VAL A 184 22.78 0.11 2.09
CA VAL A 184 21.47 0.79 1.97
C VAL A 184 21.37 1.57 0.67
N ASP A 185 22.41 2.32 0.30
CA ASP A 185 22.47 3.10 -0.95
C ASP A 185 22.51 2.16 -2.18
N ALA A 186 23.22 1.03 -2.13
CA ALA A 186 23.23 0.04 -3.19
C ALA A 186 21.85 -0.59 -3.41
N PHE A 187 21.16 -0.92 -2.32
CA PHE A 187 19.78 -1.42 -2.38
C PHE A 187 18.83 -0.39 -3.00
N ALA A 188 18.91 0.87 -2.56
CA ALA A 188 18.10 1.96 -3.11
C ALA A 188 18.38 2.18 -4.62
N SER A 189 19.63 2.20 -5.02
CA SER A 189 20.01 2.32 -6.44
C SER A 189 19.44 1.19 -7.28
N SER A 190 19.45 -0.05 -6.76
CA SER A 190 18.83 -1.21 -7.40
C SER A 190 17.31 -1.05 -7.51
N SER A 191 16.62 -0.59 -6.45
CA SER A 191 15.18 -0.34 -6.48
C SER A 191 14.81 0.69 -7.55
N PHE A 192 15.55 1.80 -7.65
CA PHE A 192 15.36 2.80 -8.71
C PHE A 192 15.57 2.21 -10.11
N ALA A 193 16.63 1.44 -10.32
CA ALA A 193 16.92 0.82 -11.62
C ALA A 193 15.81 -0.16 -12.05
N LYS A 194 15.33 -0.99 -11.12
CA LYS A 194 14.20 -1.91 -11.34
C LYS A 194 12.91 -1.16 -11.67
N ALA A 195 12.60 -0.08 -10.96
CA ALA A 195 11.40 0.73 -11.21
C ALA A 195 11.43 1.41 -12.59
N VAL A 196 12.57 1.98 -12.98
CA VAL A 196 12.76 2.58 -14.31
C VAL A 196 12.56 1.52 -15.39
N ALA A 197 13.20 0.35 -15.27
CA ALA A 197 13.05 -0.74 -16.22
C ALA A 197 11.60 -1.24 -16.33
N ALA A 198 10.89 -1.36 -15.19
CA ALA A 198 9.50 -1.77 -15.16
C ALA A 198 8.56 -0.70 -15.78
N GLN A 199 8.89 0.58 -15.62
CA GLN A 199 8.16 1.69 -16.24
C GLN A 199 8.39 1.72 -17.76
N ASP A 200 9.64 1.60 -18.21
CA ASP A 200 10.01 1.67 -19.62
C ASP A 200 9.55 0.44 -20.42
N SER A 201 9.50 -0.74 -19.79
CA SER A 201 8.92 -1.94 -20.41
C SER A 201 7.39 -1.93 -20.50
N GLY A 202 6.71 -0.94 -19.89
CA GLY A 202 5.25 -0.88 -19.84
C GLY A 202 4.61 -1.77 -18.78
N PHE A 203 5.40 -2.49 -17.97
CA PHE A 203 4.85 -3.36 -16.93
C PHE A 203 4.00 -2.56 -15.94
N LEU A 204 4.51 -1.43 -15.43
CA LEU A 204 3.76 -0.59 -14.49
C LEU A 204 2.52 0.06 -15.14
N ALA A 205 2.59 0.44 -16.41
CA ALA A 205 1.44 1.01 -17.13
C ALA A 205 0.21 0.09 -17.13
N GLY A 206 0.41 -1.22 -17.13
CA GLY A 206 -0.69 -2.19 -17.11
C GLY A 206 -1.51 -2.21 -15.81
N GLU A 207 -0.98 -1.72 -14.70
CA GLU A 207 -1.71 -1.58 -13.42
C GLU A 207 -2.22 -0.16 -13.17
N ILE A 208 -1.81 0.81 -13.98
CA ILE A 208 -2.17 2.22 -13.82
C ILE A 208 -3.50 2.52 -14.52
N THR A 209 -4.37 3.28 -13.85
CA THR A 209 -5.46 4.03 -14.48
C THR A 209 -5.05 5.50 -14.53
N PRO A 210 -4.96 6.11 -15.73
CA PRO A 210 -4.62 7.51 -15.85
C PRO A 210 -5.62 8.41 -15.12
N VAL A 211 -5.12 9.45 -14.48
CA VAL A 211 -5.93 10.49 -13.84
C VAL A 211 -6.12 11.63 -14.84
N ILE A 212 -7.38 11.94 -15.13
CA ILE A 212 -7.80 13.03 -15.99
C ILE A 212 -8.77 13.93 -15.22
N SER A 213 -9.04 15.13 -15.74
CA SER A 213 -10.14 15.95 -15.22
C SER A 213 -11.47 15.31 -15.61
N GLU A 214 -12.25 14.90 -14.62
CA GLU A 214 -13.54 14.22 -14.80
C GLU A 214 -14.51 14.50 -13.67
N THR A 215 -15.80 14.29 -13.93
CA THR A 215 -16.87 14.44 -12.92
C THR A 215 -17.45 13.07 -12.59
N PHE A 216 -17.67 12.83 -11.31
CA PHE A 216 -18.32 11.64 -10.78
C PHE A 216 -19.73 12.02 -10.35
N GLU A 217 -20.71 11.52 -11.05
CA GLU A 217 -22.13 11.68 -10.72
C GLU A 217 -22.65 10.41 -10.03
N ALA A 218 -23.54 10.61 -9.06
CA ALA A 218 -24.34 9.56 -8.44
C ALA A 218 -25.74 10.13 -8.16
N ALA A 219 -26.78 9.39 -8.54
CA ALA A 219 -28.15 9.87 -8.49
C ALA A 219 -28.56 10.28 -7.05
N GLY A 220 -29.06 11.50 -6.88
CA GLY A 220 -29.46 12.05 -5.59
C GLY A 220 -28.34 12.65 -4.75
N TYR A 221 -27.11 12.71 -5.24
CA TYR A 221 -25.95 13.27 -4.55
C TYR A 221 -25.29 14.42 -5.32
N ASN A 222 -24.58 15.29 -4.61
CA ASN A 222 -23.76 16.32 -5.24
C ASN A 222 -22.64 15.69 -6.07
N ALA A 223 -22.39 16.22 -7.27
CA ALA A 223 -21.30 15.74 -8.11
C ALA A 223 -19.94 15.96 -7.42
N ARG A 224 -19.05 14.98 -7.55
CA ARG A 224 -17.63 15.10 -7.17
C ARG A 224 -16.78 15.22 -8.43
N SER A 225 -15.54 15.70 -8.31
CA SER A 225 -14.72 15.85 -9.49
C SER A 225 -13.24 15.83 -9.21
N ILE A 226 -12.50 15.26 -10.14
CA ILE A 226 -11.07 15.50 -10.30
C ILE A 226 -10.88 16.70 -11.23
N ARG A 227 -10.03 17.65 -10.84
CA ARG A 227 -9.61 18.79 -11.66
C ARG A 227 -8.10 18.89 -11.64
N LEU A 228 -7.47 18.53 -12.75
CA LEU A 228 -6.05 18.73 -12.95
C LEU A 228 -5.75 20.22 -13.13
N GLN A 229 -4.63 20.69 -12.59
CA GLN A 229 -4.27 22.10 -12.62
C GLN A 229 -3.39 22.46 -13.82
N GLY A 230 -3.41 23.74 -14.18
CA GLY A 230 -2.58 24.29 -15.24
C GLY A 230 -2.93 23.72 -16.62
N LYS A 231 -1.91 23.27 -17.35
CA LYS A 231 -2.05 22.71 -18.72
C LYS A 231 -2.11 21.18 -18.74
N LEU A 232 -2.17 20.53 -17.56
CA LEU A 232 -2.21 19.08 -17.49
C LEU A 232 -3.56 18.56 -17.98
N THR A 233 -3.52 17.68 -18.96
CA THR A 233 -4.71 16.98 -19.46
C THR A 233 -4.83 15.57 -18.85
N GLU A 234 -3.70 14.99 -18.48
CA GLU A 234 -3.60 13.63 -17.95
C GLU A 234 -2.36 13.47 -17.07
N VAL A 235 -2.45 12.58 -16.09
CA VAL A 235 -1.33 12.03 -15.31
C VAL A 235 -1.40 10.51 -15.44
N ALA A 236 -0.48 9.90 -16.19
CA ALA A 236 -0.51 8.48 -16.57
C ALA A 236 0.72 7.68 -16.15
N ARG A 237 1.71 8.32 -15.52
CA ARG A 237 2.97 7.69 -15.10
C ARG A 237 3.32 8.08 -13.67
N ASP A 238 4.02 7.19 -12.99
CA ASP A 238 4.64 7.49 -11.69
C ASP A 238 5.69 8.58 -11.86
N SER A 239 5.74 9.54 -10.94
CA SER A 239 6.63 10.70 -11.08
C SER A 239 8.01 10.50 -10.45
N HIS A 240 8.12 9.58 -9.47
CA HIS A 240 9.33 9.42 -8.67
C HIS A 240 10.44 8.57 -9.32
N PRO A 241 10.16 7.53 -10.16
CA PRO A 241 11.18 6.69 -10.75
C PRO A 241 12.19 7.49 -11.57
N ARG A 242 13.47 7.35 -11.23
CA ARG A 242 14.61 7.97 -11.90
C ARG A 242 15.87 7.16 -11.67
N LEU A 243 16.83 7.23 -12.57
CA LEU A 243 18.13 6.62 -12.32
C LEU A 243 18.81 7.34 -11.15
N SER A 244 19.18 6.60 -10.14
CA SER A 244 19.83 7.12 -8.92
C SER A 244 21.11 6.31 -8.64
N PRO A 245 22.24 6.64 -9.29
CA PRO A 245 23.51 5.95 -9.09
C PRO A 245 24.00 6.06 -7.65
N ILE A 246 24.75 5.05 -7.19
CA ILE A 246 25.29 4.99 -5.82
C ILE A 246 26.10 6.25 -5.46
N GLU A 247 26.87 6.76 -6.41
CA GLU A 247 27.73 7.95 -6.24
C GLU A 247 26.90 9.21 -5.97
N VAL A 248 25.66 9.26 -6.44
CA VAL A 248 24.72 10.36 -6.17
C VAL A 248 24.09 10.17 -4.79
N LEU A 249 23.65 8.96 -4.48
CA LEU A 249 23.03 8.63 -3.18
C LEU A 249 24.03 8.82 -2.02
N ALA A 250 25.28 8.43 -2.20
CA ALA A 250 26.35 8.57 -1.21
C ALA A 250 26.60 10.01 -0.76
N LYS A 251 26.28 11.01 -1.61
CA LYS A 251 26.44 12.45 -1.29
C LYS A 251 25.31 13.00 -0.43
N LEU A 252 24.20 12.27 -0.28
CA LEU A 252 23.07 12.73 0.51
C LEU A 252 23.40 12.67 2.00
N ARG A 253 22.99 13.72 2.71
CA ARG A 253 23.16 13.77 4.16
C ARG A 253 22.22 12.78 4.83
N ALA A 254 22.74 12.03 5.81
CA ALA A 254 21.89 11.18 6.68
C ALA A 254 20.90 12.06 7.47
N VAL A 255 19.68 11.55 7.69
CA VAL A 255 18.66 12.26 8.46
C VAL A 255 19.08 12.40 9.93
N HIS A 256 19.69 11.35 10.47
CA HIS A 256 20.29 11.37 11.81
C HIS A 256 21.81 11.34 11.70
N GLU A 257 22.51 12.09 12.56
CA GLU A 257 23.97 12.14 12.56
C GLU A 257 24.56 10.74 12.77
N GLY A 258 25.50 10.36 11.90
CA GLY A 258 26.10 9.02 11.90
C GLY A 258 25.17 7.90 11.42
N GLY A 259 23.95 8.21 10.99
CA GLY A 259 22.98 7.24 10.49
C GLY A 259 23.22 6.79 9.06
N VAL A 260 22.45 5.77 8.63
CA VAL A 260 22.51 5.19 7.27
C VAL A 260 21.34 5.65 6.37
N GLN A 261 20.24 6.14 6.97
CA GLN A 261 19.05 6.54 6.24
C GLN A 261 19.14 7.99 5.73
N THR A 262 18.73 8.17 4.47
CA THR A 262 18.67 9.48 3.79
C THR A 262 17.33 9.62 3.06
N GLY A 263 17.02 10.80 2.55
CA GLY A 263 15.88 10.99 1.67
C GLY A 263 15.97 10.21 0.34
N GLY A 264 17.16 9.74 -0.05
CA GLY A 264 17.33 8.98 -1.30
C GLY A 264 17.28 7.46 -1.13
N ASN A 265 17.29 6.95 0.10
CA ASN A 265 17.21 5.53 0.40
C ASN A 265 16.07 5.20 1.37
N SER A 266 15.09 6.11 1.47
CA SER A 266 13.82 5.98 2.17
C SER A 266 12.68 6.08 1.17
N SER A 267 11.50 5.54 1.51
CA SER A 267 10.32 5.61 0.63
C SER A 267 9.91 7.05 0.32
N ALA A 268 9.52 7.31 -0.92
CA ALA A 268 9.01 8.62 -1.29
C ALA A 268 7.60 8.87 -0.71
N LEU A 269 7.34 10.13 -0.33
CA LEU A 269 6.01 10.62 0.01
C LEU A 269 5.24 10.85 -1.30
N VAL A 270 4.06 10.26 -1.44
CA VAL A 270 3.27 10.31 -2.69
C VAL A 270 1.77 10.35 -2.42
N ASP A 271 1.05 10.87 -3.41
CA ASP A 271 -0.41 10.86 -3.48
C ASP A 271 -0.87 9.78 -4.45
N ALA A 272 -1.76 8.89 -4.05
CA ALA A 272 -2.29 7.82 -4.91
C ALA A 272 -3.51 7.10 -4.31
N ALA A 273 -4.19 6.33 -5.16
CA ALA A 273 -5.17 5.33 -4.76
C ALA A 273 -4.93 4.00 -5.48
N ALA A 274 -5.30 2.90 -4.83
CA ALA A 274 -5.31 1.57 -5.42
C ALA A 274 -6.60 0.84 -5.04
N ALA A 275 -7.12 0.03 -5.95
CA ALA A 275 -8.34 -0.73 -5.75
C ALA A 275 -8.24 -2.14 -6.32
N CYS A 276 -9.01 -3.04 -5.75
CA CYS A 276 -9.14 -4.43 -6.19
C CYS A 276 -10.52 -4.95 -5.81
N VAL A 277 -11.13 -5.76 -6.67
CA VAL A 277 -12.30 -6.56 -6.29
C VAL A 277 -11.82 -7.91 -5.78
N VAL A 278 -12.39 -8.37 -4.68
CA VAL A 278 -12.18 -9.72 -4.13
C VAL A 278 -13.50 -10.45 -4.13
N THR A 279 -13.51 -11.71 -4.56
CA THR A 279 -14.75 -12.49 -4.65
C THR A 279 -14.53 -13.96 -4.30
N CYS A 280 -15.63 -14.69 -4.07
CA CYS A 280 -15.60 -16.13 -4.01
C CYS A 280 -15.21 -16.71 -5.37
N GLY A 281 -14.28 -17.65 -5.42
CA GLY A 281 -13.81 -18.23 -6.67
C GLY A 281 -14.90 -19.01 -7.42
N SER A 282 -15.87 -19.61 -6.72
CA SER A 282 -17.05 -20.23 -7.38
C SER A 282 -17.86 -19.19 -8.14
N TYR A 283 -18.13 -18.02 -7.53
CA TYR A 283 -18.83 -16.92 -8.17
C TYR A 283 -18.06 -16.40 -9.41
N ALA A 284 -16.73 -16.29 -9.31
CA ALA A 284 -15.91 -15.89 -10.45
C ALA A 284 -15.95 -16.91 -11.60
N ARG A 285 -15.87 -18.21 -11.29
CA ARG A 285 -15.95 -19.28 -12.30
C ARG A 285 -17.31 -19.33 -13.00
N GLU A 286 -18.40 -19.25 -12.25
CA GLU A 286 -19.77 -19.27 -12.79
C GLU A 286 -20.03 -18.13 -13.78
N ARG A 287 -19.40 -16.98 -13.56
CA ARG A 287 -19.54 -15.78 -14.39
C ARG A 287 -18.43 -15.58 -15.41
N GLY A 288 -17.43 -16.46 -15.45
CA GLY A 288 -16.30 -16.33 -16.35
C GLY A 288 -15.45 -15.07 -16.13
N LEU A 289 -15.31 -14.62 -14.86
CA LEU A 289 -14.62 -13.39 -14.52
C LEU A 289 -13.09 -13.54 -14.61
N PRO A 290 -12.35 -12.47 -14.94
CA PRO A 290 -10.91 -12.52 -15.16
C PRO A 290 -10.14 -12.56 -13.82
N VAL A 291 -9.93 -13.75 -13.26
CA VAL A 291 -9.17 -13.96 -12.02
C VAL A 291 -7.70 -13.62 -12.25
N MET A 292 -7.14 -12.75 -11.39
CA MET A 292 -5.72 -12.40 -11.36
C MET A 292 -4.89 -13.41 -10.53
N ALA A 293 -5.36 -13.68 -9.31
CA ALA A 293 -4.70 -14.60 -8.39
C ALA A 293 -5.69 -15.03 -7.29
N ARG A 294 -5.34 -16.10 -6.56
CA ARG A 294 -6.01 -16.48 -5.31
C ARG A 294 -5.31 -15.86 -4.12
N VAL A 295 -6.06 -15.29 -3.19
CA VAL A 295 -5.56 -14.92 -1.87
C VAL A 295 -5.64 -16.17 -0.99
N ALA A 296 -4.50 -16.78 -0.71
CA ALA A 296 -4.44 -18.09 -0.06
C ALA A 296 -4.42 -18.02 1.46
N ALA A 297 -3.69 -17.05 2.01
CA ALA A 297 -3.58 -16.87 3.46
C ALA A 297 -3.14 -15.44 3.82
N ALA A 298 -3.37 -15.09 5.09
CA ALA A 298 -2.89 -13.87 5.70
C ALA A 298 -2.30 -14.14 7.09
N SER A 299 -1.29 -13.36 7.48
CA SER A 299 -0.74 -13.37 8.84
C SER A 299 -0.50 -11.96 9.35
N VAL A 300 -0.69 -11.74 10.67
CA VAL A 300 -0.42 -10.49 11.35
C VAL A 300 0.27 -10.79 12.67
N VAL A 301 1.36 -10.07 12.95
CA VAL A 301 2.15 -10.26 14.18
C VAL A 301 2.46 -8.92 14.84
N GLY A 302 2.72 -8.95 16.15
CA GLY A 302 3.31 -7.84 16.91
C GLY A 302 4.82 -8.00 17.02
N VAL A 303 5.54 -6.88 17.03
CA VAL A 303 7.00 -6.80 17.27
C VAL A 303 7.30 -5.58 18.15
N PRO A 304 8.48 -5.48 18.77
CA PRO A 304 8.84 -4.28 19.52
C PRO A 304 8.78 -3.02 18.63
N PRO A 305 8.11 -1.95 19.09
CA PRO A 305 7.94 -0.72 18.30
C PRO A 305 9.25 -0.08 17.84
N GLU A 306 10.30 -0.15 18.64
CA GLU A 306 11.62 0.44 18.37
C GLU A 306 12.33 -0.16 17.15
N ILE A 307 11.89 -1.34 16.74
CA ILE A 307 12.38 -2.07 15.58
C ILE A 307 11.22 -2.54 14.70
N MET A 308 10.14 -1.76 14.62
CA MET A 308 8.92 -2.13 13.92
C MET A 308 9.15 -2.62 12.49
N GLY A 309 10.21 -2.11 11.85
CA GLY A 309 10.59 -2.46 10.48
C GLY A 309 10.88 -3.94 10.26
N ILE A 310 11.15 -4.73 11.34
CA ILE A 310 11.36 -6.19 11.22
C ILE A 310 10.05 -6.97 11.05
N GLY A 311 8.89 -6.34 11.27
CA GLY A 311 7.58 -6.98 11.26
C GLY A 311 7.31 -7.96 10.11
N PRO A 312 7.72 -7.69 8.85
CA PRO A 312 7.57 -8.65 7.76
C PRO A 312 8.21 -10.00 8.03
N ALA A 313 9.37 -10.06 8.67
CA ALA A 313 10.08 -11.33 8.88
C ALA A 313 9.29 -12.34 9.72
N PRO A 314 8.85 -12.02 10.96
CA PRO A 314 8.02 -12.94 11.73
C PRO A 314 6.62 -13.17 11.10
N ALA A 315 6.04 -12.18 10.39
CA ALA A 315 4.79 -12.38 9.68
C ALA A 315 4.92 -13.42 8.56
N ILE A 316 5.97 -13.32 7.75
CA ILE A 316 6.26 -14.28 6.67
C ILE A 316 6.58 -15.67 7.25
N ARG A 317 7.37 -15.77 8.33
CA ARG A 317 7.64 -17.06 9.00
C ARG A 317 6.36 -17.73 9.48
N LEU A 318 5.48 -16.99 10.14
CA LEU A 318 4.18 -17.50 10.60
C LEU A 318 3.32 -17.97 9.42
N LEU A 319 3.31 -17.18 8.34
CA LEU A 319 2.57 -17.49 7.12
C LEU A 319 3.06 -18.81 6.49
N LEU A 320 4.36 -18.97 6.33
CA LEU A 320 4.98 -20.17 5.74
C LEU A 320 4.75 -21.40 6.62
N GLU A 321 5.07 -21.31 7.93
CA GLU A 321 4.89 -22.39 8.90
C GLU A 321 3.45 -22.94 8.88
N ARG A 322 2.46 -22.04 8.88
CA ARG A 322 1.05 -22.40 8.98
C ARG A 322 0.44 -22.82 7.64
N SER A 323 1.03 -22.39 6.52
CA SER A 323 0.63 -22.80 5.17
C SER A 323 1.32 -24.10 4.71
N GLY A 324 2.28 -24.61 5.47
CA GLY A 324 3.07 -25.80 5.10
C GLY A 324 4.04 -25.56 3.93
N LEU A 325 4.41 -24.29 3.69
CA LEU A 325 5.35 -23.90 2.64
C LEU A 325 6.71 -23.53 3.23
N GLN A 326 7.74 -23.67 2.41
CA GLN A 326 9.10 -23.24 2.72
C GLN A 326 9.42 -21.92 2.00
N LEU A 327 10.41 -21.18 2.49
CA LEU A 327 10.87 -19.95 1.83
C LEU A 327 11.28 -20.19 0.35
N GLY A 328 11.80 -21.39 0.07
CA GLY A 328 12.18 -21.83 -1.27
C GLY A 328 11.02 -21.91 -2.26
N ASP A 329 9.83 -22.25 -1.78
CA ASP A 329 8.63 -22.40 -2.61
C ASP A 329 8.07 -21.05 -3.12
N ILE A 330 8.44 -19.94 -2.46
CA ILE A 330 7.98 -18.61 -2.81
C ILE A 330 8.87 -18.01 -3.88
N ALA A 331 8.34 -17.83 -5.07
CA ALA A 331 9.10 -17.35 -6.21
C ALA A 331 9.34 -15.84 -6.21
N ARG A 332 8.41 -15.06 -5.64
CA ARG A 332 8.47 -13.59 -5.63
C ARG A 332 7.99 -13.03 -4.29
N PHE A 333 8.67 -11.96 -3.87
CA PHE A 333 8.31 -11.19 -2.68
C PHE A 333 8.12 -9.73 -3.05
N GLU A 334 7.01 -9.14 -2.61
CA GLU A 334 6.75 -7.70 -2.61
C GLU A 334 6.69 -7.23 -1.16
N ILE A 335 7.83 -6.79 -0.61
CA ILE A 335 7.94 -6.26 0.75
C ILE A 335 8.05 -4.75 0.66
N ASN A 336 7.19 -4.04 1.38
CA ASN A 336 7.24 -2.58 1.37
C ASN A 336 8.62 -2.06 1.81
N GLU A 337 9.23 -1.25 0.96
CA GLU A 337 10.48 -0.56 1.23
C GLU A 337 10.22 0.75 1.97
N ALA A 338 9.71 0.67 3.21
CA ALA A 338 9.53 1.88 4.00
C ALA A 338 10.86 2.61 4.19
N GLN A 339 11.93 1.82 4.43
CA GLN A 339 13.31 2.27 4.61
C GLN A 339 14.26 1.21 4.04
N GLY A 340 15.35 1.63 3.41
CA GLY A 340 16.31 0.67 2.84
C GLY A 340 16.95 -0.26 3.88
N ALA A 341 17.38 0.28 5.02
CA ALA A 341 17.92 -0.54 6.10
C ALA A 341 16.88 -1.50 6.70
N GLN A 342 15.62 -1.08 6.77
CA GLN A 342 14.52 -1.94 7.23
C GLN A 342 14.34 -3.14 6.29
N THR A 343 14.31 -2.92 4.99
CA THR A 343 14.11 -3.98 4.01
C THR A 343 15.29 -4.96 4.00
N LEU A 344 16.50 -4.45 4.08
CA LEU A 344 17.71 -5.28 4.20
C LEU A 344 17.75 -6.09 5.49
N ALA A 345 17.29 -5.53 6.62
CA ALA A 345 17.19 -6.27 7.89
C ALA A 345 16.20 -7.44 7.76
N VAL A 346 15.04 -7.23 7.12
CA VAL A 346 14.07 -8.30 6.85
C VAL A 346 14.69 -9.38 5.96
N ALA A 347 15.39 -8.98 4.90
CA ALA A 347 16.06 -9.93 3.99
C ALA A 347 17.13 -10.75 4.71
N LYS A 348 17.99 -10.10 5.52
CA LYS A 348 19.01 -10.79 6.33
C LYS A 348 18.37 -11.74 7.35
N GLU A 349 17.30 -11.33 8.04
CA GLU A 349 16.58 -12.13 9.04
C GLU A 349 15.94 -13.38 8.46
N LEU A 350 15.45 -13.32 7.21
CA LEU A 350 14.82 -14.44 6.51
C LEU A 350 15.82 -15.29 5.71
N GLY A 351 17.02 -14.80 5.42
CA GLY A 351 17.92 -15.37 4.43
C GLY A 351 17.35 -15.25 3.00
N LEU A 352 16.67 -14.14 2.72
CA LEU A 352 15.98 -13.92 1.46
C LEU A 352 16.93 -13.47 0.36
N ASP A 353 16.84 -14.12 -0.79
CA ASP A 353 17.51 -13.70 -2.02
C ASP A 353 16.90 -12.42 -2.57
N LEU A 354 17.73 -11.37 -2.71
CA LEU A 354 17.30 -10.05 -3.20
C LEU A 354 16.87 -10.05 -4.67
N ASP A 355 17.27 -11.07 -5.45
CA ASP A 355 16.81 -11.23 -6.84
C ASP A 355 15.35 -11.67 -6.95
N ARG A 356 14.77 -12.12 -5.84
CA ARG A 356 13.35 -12.48 -5.74
C ARG A 356 12.50 -11.37 -5.10
N LEU A 357 13.14 -10.28 -4.62
CA LEU A 357 12.53 -9.21 -3.88
C LEU A 357 12.31 -7.98 -4.76
N ASN A 358 11.06 -7.48 -4.80
CA ASN A 358 10.66 -6.23 -5.44
C ASN A 358 11.29 -6.09 -6.84
N VAL A 359 11.06 -7.11 -7.67
CA VAL A 359 11.74 -7.24 -8.98
C VAL A 359 11.36 -6.15 -9.99
N ASN A 360 10.30 -5.40 -9.70
CA ASN A 360 9.82 -4.26 -10.48
C ASN A 360 10.06 -2.91 -9.79
N GLY A 361 10.95 -2.87 -8.79
CA GLY A 361 11.18 -1.71 -7.92
C GLY A 361 10.18 -1.63 -6.78
N GLY A 362 10.56 -0.98 -5.69
CA GLY A 362 9.75 -0.84 -4.48
C GLY A 362 9.49 0.61 -4.10
N ALA A 363 9.07 0.83 -2.86
CA ALA A 363 8.60 2.13 -2.40
C ALA A 363 9.67 3.22 -2.34
N ILE A 364 10.95 2.88 -2.26
CA ILE A 364 12.04 3.86 -2.37
C ILE A 364 11.97 4.57 -3.73
N ALA A 365 11.73 3.81 -4.79
CA ALA A 365 11.69 4.32 -6.15
C ALA A 365 10.30 4.75 -6.63
N LEU A 366 9.24 4.15 -6.08
CA LEU A 366 7.86 4.36 -6.53
C LEU A 366 7.04 5.21 -5.56
N GLY A 367 7.31 5.10 -4.25
CA GLY A 367 6.57 5.78 -3.20
C GLY A 367 5.72 4.85 -2.33
N HIS A 368 5.33 5.39 -1.15
CA HIS A 368 4.58 4.66 -0.13
C HIS A 368 3.30 5.43 0.28
N PRO A 369 2.23 5.38 -0.54
CA PRO A 369 0.95 5.97 -0.18
C PRO A 369 0.23 5.06 0.82
N LEU A 370 0.59 5.17 2.08
CA LEU A 370 0.31 4.33 3.25
C LEU A 370 -0.84 3.31 3.06
N ALA A 371 -2.09 3.76 3.02
CA ALA A 371 -3.25 2.87 2.90
C ALA A 371 -3.38 2.18 1.52
N ALA A 372 -2.88 2.78 0.45
CA ALA A 372 -2.92 2.18 -0.89
C ALA A 372 -1.81 1.14 -1.11
N THR A 373 -0.74 1.17 -0.31
CA THR A 373 0.46 0.35 -0.53
C THR A 373 0.17 -1.13 -0.56
N GLY A 374 -0.62 -1.65 0.40
CA GLY A 374 -0.90 -3.10 0.45
C GLY A 374 -1.70 -3.59 -0.75
N VAL A 375 -2.64 -2.78 -1.24
CA VAL A 375 -3.39 -3.11 -2.46
C VAL A 375 -2.44 -3.09 -3.66
N ARG A 376 -1.63 -2.03 -3.80
CA ARG A 376 -0.67 -1.88 -4.90
C ARG A 376 0.34 -3.03 -4.93
N LEU A 377 1.00 -3.36 -3.82
CA LEU A 377 1.99 -4.44 -3.76
C LEU A 377 1.39 -5.79 -4.12
N THR A 378 0.17 -6.08 -3.64
CA THR A 378 -0.51 -7.34 -3.94
C THR A 378 -0.92 -7.43 -5.42
N VAL A 379 -1.36 -6.32 -6.02
CA VAL A 379 -1.67 -6.25 -7.47
C VAL A 379 -0.40 -6.42 -8.30
N THR A 380 0.68 -5.69 -7.98
CA THR A 380 1.97 -5.81 -8.67
C THR A 380 2.50 -7.24 -8.60
N LEU A 381 2.43 -7.88 -7.41
CA LEU A 381 2.85 -9.25 -7.21
C LEU A 381 2.03 -10.25 -8.05
N ALA A 382 0.69 -10.11 -8.07
CA ALA A 382 -0.17 -11.00 -8.86
C ALA A 382 0.18 -10.92 -10.36
N ARG A 383 0.40 -9.71 -10.88
CA ARG A 383 0.82 -9.48 -12.28
C ARG A 383 2.22 -10.03 -12.57
N GLU A 384 3.15 -9.90 -11.61
CA GLU A 384 4.50 -10.46 -11.77
C GLU A 384 4.49 -11.99 -11.77
N LEU A 385 3.68 -12.61 -10.92
CA LEU A 385 3.52 -14.07 -10.92
C LEU A 385 2.93 -14.57 -12.24
N GLU A 386 1.93 -13.88 -12.79
CA GLU A 386 1.36 -14.21 -14.10
C GLU A 386 2.41 -14.05 -15.21
N ARG A 387 3.12 -12.91 -15.26
CA ARG A 387 4.16 -12.62 -16.27
C ARG A 387 5.29 -13.64 -16.26
N SER A 388 5.71 -14.05 -15.05
CA SER A 388 6.83 -14.97 -14.88
C SER A 388 6.44 -16.45 -14.86
N GLY A 389 5.13 -16.78 -14.96
CA GLY A 389 4.63 -18.16 -14.87
C GLY A 389 4.90 -18.82 -13.52
N LYS A 390 5.12 -18.03 -12.46
CA LYS A 390 5.41 -18.51 -11.11
C LYS A 390 4.16 -18.68 -10.29
N ARG A 391 4.14 -19.68 -9.38
CA ARG A 391 2.96 -20.03 -8.61
C ARG A 391 2.77 -19.19 -7.36
N TRP A 392 3.75 -19.17 -6.45
CA TRP A 392 3.61 -18.59 -5.13
C TRP A 392 4.34 -17.26 -4.98
N GLY A 393 3.67 -16.29 -4.36
CA GLY A 393 4.25 -15.01 -3.98
C GLY A 393 3.74 -14.54 -2.62
N ILE A 394 4.55 -13.72 -1.95
CA ILE A 394 4.19 -13.09 -0.68
C ILE A 394 4.30 -11.57 -0.82
N SER A 395 3.24 -10.86 -0.45
CA SER A 395 3.27 -9.42 -0.24
C SER A 395 3.22 -9.10 1.26
N SER A 396 4.01 -8.11 1.73
CA SER A 396 4.17 -7.84 3.16
C SER A 396 4.56 -6.39 3.44
N ALA A 397 4.25 -5.92 4.66
CA ALA A 397 4.74 -4.64 5.16
C ALA A 397 5.02 -4.69 6.66
N CYS A 398 5.99 -3.86 7.08
CA CYS A 398 6.09 -3.41 8.46
C CYS A 398 4.99 -2.37 8.73
N VAL A 399 4.59 -2.26 9.98
CA VAL A 399 3.49 -1.40 10.39
C VAL A 399 3.92 -0.60 11.62
N GLY A 400 3.74 0.70 11.58
CA GLY A 400 4.01 1.59 12.71
C GLY A 400 3.35 1.10 13.99
N GLY A 401 3.95 1.39 15.14
CA GLY A 401 3.51 0.86 16.43
C GLY A 401 3.98 -0.57 16.72
N GLY A 402 4.81 -1.18 15.83
CA GLY A 402 5.40 -2.49 16.08
C GLY A 402 4.55 -3.67 15.61
N GLN A 403 4.23 -3.75 14.32
CA GLN A 403 3.51 -4.88 13.74
C GLN A 403 4.11 -5.29 12.38
N GLY A 404 3.72 -6.48 11.91
CA GLY A 404 3.97 -6.98 10.55
C GLY A 404 2.73 -7.66 10.00
N ILE A 405 2.52 -7.55 8.70
CA ILE A 405 1.42 -8.21 7.98
C ILE A 405 1.95 -8.83 6.69
N ALA A 406 1.48 -10.03 6.34
CA ALA A 406 1.84 -10.70 5.10
C ALA A 406 0.62 -11.40 4.49
N LEU A 407 0.55 -11.39 3.16
CA LEU A 407 -0.42 -12.14 2.36
C LEU A 407 0.31 -13.15 1.48
N LEU A 408 -0.21 -14.37 1.41
CA LEU A 408 0.19 -15.39 0.44
C LEU A 408 -0.78 -15.37 -0.72
N ILE A 409 -0.27 -15.19 -1.93
CA ILE A 409 -1.08 -15.26 -3.15
C ILE A 409 -0.59 -16.37 -4.09
N GLU A 410 -1.50 -16.93 -4.83
CA GLU A 410 -1.28 -18.02 -5.78
C GLU A 410 -1.73 -17.63 -7.18
N ASN A 411 -0.84 -17.76 -8.13
CA ASN A 411 -1.19 -17.72 -9.55
C ASN A 411 -1.80 -19.06 -9.94
N LEU A 412 -3.09 -19.08 -10.22
CA LEU A 412 -3.82 -20.30 -10.59
C LEU A 412 -3.54 -20.81 -12.01
N ARG A 413 -2.78 -20.04 -12.81
CA ARG A 413 -2.39 -20.40 -14.18
C ARG A 413 -0.97 -20.97 -14.24
N ALA A 414 -0.22 -20.96 -13.14
CA ALA A 414 1.11 -21.56 -13.10
C ALA A 414 1.01 -23.09 -13.20
N ALA A 415 1.89 -23.68 -14.02
CA ALA A 415 1.97 -25.13 -14.23
C ALA A 415 2.57 -25.84 -12.99
#